data_5db52b23bd7659688467fc86846d87ff
#
_entry.id   5db52b23bd7659688467fc86846d87ff
#
_cell.length_a   1.000
_cell.length_b   1.000
_cell.length_c   1.000
_cell.angle_alpha   90.00
_cell.angle_beta   90.00
_cell.angle_gamma   90.00
#
_symmetry.space_group_name_H-M   'P 1'
#
loop_
_entity.id
_entity.type
_entity.pdbx_description
1 polymer ?
#
loop_
_entity_poly.entity_id
_entity_poly.type
_entity_poly.pdbx_seq_one_letter_code
_entity_poly.pdbx_strand_id
1 'polypeptide(L)'
;MRLKARLYLTVAAIGVAALLAAAPAQLGAQTAVAIDNDDIGGVVTGANGPEAGVWVIAETTDLPTRYIKSVVTDDQGRYVIPDLPTANYQVWVRGYGLVDSPKMRAKPGQIVDHTA
;
A
#
# COMPACT_ATOMS: atom_id res chain seq x y z
N MET A 1 -28.10 -39.27 29.48
CA MET A 1 -28.17 -39.58 28.08
C MET A 1 -28.90 -38.55 27.27
N ARG A 2 -30.02 -38.13 27.74
CA ARG A 2 -30.70 -37.09 26.99
C ARG A 2 -29.92 -35.82 26.97
N LEU A 3 -29.14 -35.57 27.96
CA LEU A 3 -28.38 -34.36 28.08
C LEU A 3 -27.33 -34.21 26.98
N LYS A 4 -26.91 -35.31 26.45
CA LYS A 4 -25.86 -35.26 25.44
C LYS A 4 -26.25 -34.53 24.19
N ALA A 5 -27.50 -34.68 23.80
CA ALA A 5 -27.96 -34.02 22.58
C ALA A 5 -27.88 -32.51 22.67
N ARG A 6 -28.13 -31.97 23.82
CA ARG A 6 -28.13 -30.52 23.95
C ARG A 6 -26.78 -29.93 23.80
N LEU A 7 -25.78 -30.64 24.22
CA LEU A 7 -24.42 -30.14 24.12
C LEU A 7 -23.97 -30.00 22.69
N TYR A 8 -24.40 -30.87 21.83
CA TYR A 8 -24.00 -30.82 20.44
C TYR A 8 -24.48 -29.56 19.75
N LEU A 9 -25.66 -29.14 20.05
CA LEU A 9 -26.24 -27.95 19.45
C LEU A 9 -25.47 -26.71 19.82
N THR A 10 -25.01 -26.61 21.02
CA THR A 10 -24.25 -25.45 21.48
C THR A 10 -22.99 -25.29 20.70
N VAL A 11 -22.29 -26.36 20.44
CA VAL A 11 -21.02 -26.31 19.73
C VAL A 11 -21.21 -25.81 18.30
N ALA A 12 -22.26 -26.26 17.65
CA ALA A 12 -22.50 -25.85 16.27
C ALA A 12 -22.71 -24.33 16.14
N ALA A 13 -23.42 -23.76 17.08
CA ALA A 13 -23.69 -22.32 17.02
C ALA A 13 -22.43 -21.49 17.11
N ILE A 14 -21.49 -21.92 17.91
CA ILE A 14 -20.23 -21.17 18.06
C ILE A 14 -19.43 -21.18 16.78
N GLY A 15 -19.41 -22.28 16.08
CA GLY A 15 -18.65 -22.37 14.85
C GLY A 15 -19.12 -21.40 13.79
N VAL A 16 -20.40 -21.20 13.68
CA VAL A 16 -20.96 -20.29 12.68
C VAL A 16 -20.55 -18.86 12.96
N ALA A 17 -20.60 -18.45 14.20
CA ALA A 17 -20.23 -17.08 14.54
C ALA A 17 -18.80 -16.77 14.18
N ALA A 18 -17.90 -17.70 14.36
CA ALA A 18 -16.50 -17.47 14.04
C ALA A 18 -16.28 -17.23 12.55
N LEU A 19 -17.00 -17.92 11.70
CA LEU A 19 -16.85 -17.74 10.27
C LEU A 19 -17.27 -16.37 9.80
N LEU A 20 -18.34 -15.84 10.36
CA LEU A 20 -18.81 -14.52 9.96
C LEU A 20 -17.82 -13.42 10.34
N ALA A 21 -17.12 -13.58 11.42
CA ALA A 21 -16.18 -12.56 11.87
C ALA A 21 -14.97 -12.42 10.93
N ALA A 22 -14.65 -13.45 10.18
CA ALA A 22 -13.49 -13.41 9.30
C ALA A 22 -13.75 -12.67 7.99
N ALA A 23 -15.00 -12.56 7.56
CA ALA A 23 -15.31 -12.00 6.25
C ALA A 23 -14.91 -10.54 6.09
N PRO A 24 -15.15 -9.63 7.05
CA PRO A 24 -14.82 -8.21 6.84
C PRO A 24 -13.33 -7.93 6.68
N ALA A 25 -12.48 -8.77 7.26
CA ALA A 25 -11.05 -8.52 7.23
C ALA A 25 -10.48 -8.60 5.82
N GLN A 26 -11.14 -9.30 4.92
CA GLN A 26 -10.62 -9.47 3.57
C GLN A 26 -10.78 -8.23 2.70
N LEU A 27 -11.68 -7.37 3.04
CA LEU A 27 -11.95 -6.19 2.23
C LEU A 27 -10.80 -5.19 2.25
N GLY A 28 -10.10 -5.10 3.36
CA GLY A 28 -8.98 -4.18 3.48
C GLY A 28 -7.75 -4.57 2.65
N ALA A 29 -7.65 -5.85 2.27
CA ALA A 29 -6.49 -6.33 1.52
C ALA A 29 -6.51 -5.89 0.05
N GLN A 30 -7.59 -5.32 -0.43
CA GLN A 30 -7.75 -4.97 -1.84
C GLN A 30 -6.94 -3.78 -2.28
N THR A 31 -6.44 -2.98 -1.34
CA THR A 31 -5.70 -1.78 -1.66
C THR A 31 -4.19 -1.99 -1.73
N ALA A 32 -3.73 -3.19 -1.45
CA ALA A 32 -2.31 -3.47 -1.45
C ALA A 32 -1.73 -3.36 -2.86
N VAL A 33 -0.53 -2.80 -2.97
CA VAL A 33 0.20 -2.67 -4.21
C VAL A 33 1.20 -3.81 -4.31
N ALA A 34 1.20 -4.51 -5.45
CA ALA A 34 2.16 -5.58 -5.69
C ALA A 34 3.42 -5.02 -6.35
N ILE A 35 4.58 -5.33 -5.80
CA ILE A 35 5.86 -4.87 -6.33
C ILE A 35 6.86 -6.02 -6.40
N ASP A 36 7.87 -5.85 -7.26
CA ASP A 36 9.03 -6.72 -7.35
C ASP A 36 10.21 -6.14 -6.57
N ASN A 37 11.34 -6.86 -6.57
CA ASN A 37 12.53 -6.45 -5.81
C ASN A 37 13.19 -5.18 -6.32
N ASP A 38 12.91 -4.78 -7.55
CA ASP A 38 13.47 -3.57 -8.17
C ASP A 38 12.45 -2.44 -8.31
N ASP A 39 11.31 -2.57 -7.65
CA ASP A 39 10.25 -1.56 -7.67
C ASP A 39 10.14 -0.86 -6.32
N ILE A 40 9.64 0.38 -6.35
CA ILE A 40 9.13 1.07 -5.17
C ILE A 40 7.66 1.36 -5.43
N GLY A 41 6.80 1.01 -4.50
CA GLY A 41 5.37 1.23 -4.66
C GLY A 41 4.70 1.67 -3.37
N GLY A 42 3.46 2.08 -3.48
CA GLY A 42 2.69 2.50 -2.32
C GLY A 42 1.40 3.20 -2.70
N VAL A 43 0.86 3.91 -1.73
CA VAL A 43 -0.40 4.65 -1.87
C VAL A 43 -0.18 6.07 -1.40
N VAL A 44 -0.76 7.02 -2.12
CA VAL A 44 -0.77 8.43 -1.74
C VAL A 44 -2.16 8.80 -1.28
N THR A 45 -2.26 9.35 -0.09
CA THR A 45 -3.53 9.81 0.48
C THR A 45 -3.46 11.29 0.81
N GLY A 46 -4.59 11.96 0.72
CA GLY A 46 -4.74 13.35 1.13
C GLY A 46 -5.87 13.50 2.12
N ALA A 47 -6.30 14.72 2.36
CA ALA A 47 -7.35 15.01 3.34
C ALA A 47 -8.67 14.33 3.01
N ASN A 48 -8.95 14.08 1.75
CA ASN A 48 -10.22 13.52 1.28
C ASN A 48 -10.11 12.06 0.83
N GLY A 49 -9.00 11.39 1.15
CA GLY A 49 -8.79 10.00 0.74
C GLY A 49 -7.67 9.85 -0.28
N PRO A 50 -7.69 8.78 -1.08
CA PRO A 50 -6.64 8.55 -2.07
C PRO A 50 -6.51 9.70 -3.07
N GLU A 51 -5.27 10.04 -3.42
CA GLU A 51 -4.97 11.13 -4.35
C GLU A 51 -4.62 10.55 -5.72
N ALA A 52 -5.53 10.72 -6.67
CA ALA A 52 -5.31 10.31 -8.06
C ALA A 52 -4.58 11.40 -8.84
N GLY A 53 -3.77 10.99 -9.81
CA GLY A 53 -3.16 11.93 -10.73
C GLY A 53 -2.03 12.78 -10.17
N VAL A 54 -1.42 12.36 -9.06
CA VAL A 54 -0.29 13.07 -8.50
C VAL A 54 1.02 12.39 -8.90
N TRP A 55 2.08 13.18 -8.97
CA TRP A 55 3.41 12.68 -9.33
C TRP A 55 4.09 12.09 -8.11
N VAL A 56 4.68 10.91 -8.27
CA VAL A 56 5.57 10.32 -7.28
C VAL A 56 6.96 10.27 -7.90
N ILE A 57 7.93 10.86 -7.24
CA ILE A 57 9.26 11.10 -7.79
C ILE A 57 10.28 10.37 -6.93
N ALA A 58 11.12 9.55 -7.56
CA ALA A 58 12.24 8.89 -6.91
C ALA A 58 13.53 9.41 -7.50
N GLU A 59 14.45 9.83 -6.63
CA GLU A 59 15.71 10.44 -7.03
C GLU A 59 16.85 9.84 -6.21
N THR A 60 18.00 9.63 -6.86
CA THR A 60 19.20 9.20 -6.16
C THR A 60 20.43 9.88 -6.74
N THR A 61 21.42 10.10 -5.89
CA THR A 61 22.75 10.55 -6.28
C THR A 61 23.80 9.47 -6.06
N ASP A 62 23.39 8.26 -5.69
CA ASP A 62 24.30 7.14 -5.41
C ASP A 62 24.89 6.52 -6.68
N LEU A 63 24.30 6.81 -7.84
CA LEU A 63 24.76 6.28 -9.13
C LEU A 63 25.77 7.23 -9.77
N PRO A 64 26.53 6.77 -10.78
CA PRO A 64 27.52 7.61 -11.44
C PRO A 64 26.96 8.91 -12.00
N THR A 65 25.69 8.88 -12.45
CA THR A 65 24.99 10.10 -12.85
C THR A 65 23.73 10.22 -12.01
N ARG A 66 23.26 11.45 -11.84
CA ARG A 66 21.99 11.68 -11.15
C ARG A 66 20.86 10.94 -11.85
N TYR A 67 20.03 10.26 -11.09
CA TYR A 67 18.96 9.45 -11.63
C TYR A 67 17.63 9.88 -11.00
N ILE A 68 16.66 10.17 -11.85
CA ILE A 68 15.31 10.55 -11.43
C ILE A 68 14.32 9.75 -12.25
N LYS A 69 13.31 9.19 -11.58
CA LYS A 69 12.21 8.52 -12.24
C LYS A 69 10.91 8.93 -11.55
N SER A 70 9.86 9.17 -12.32
CA SER A 70 8.58 9.59 -11.77
C SER A 70 7.45 8.84 -12.44
N VAL A 71 6.38 8.65 -11.68
CA VAL A 71 5.13 8.03 -12.13
C VAL A 71 3.97 8.83 -11.60
N VAL A 72 2.77 8.54 -12.11
CA VAL A 72 1.53 9.20 -11.70
C VAL A 72 0.65 8.18 -11.02
N THR A 73 -0.01 8.56 -9.93
CA THR A 73 -0.91 7.67 -9.21
C THR A 73 -2.17 7.36 -10.01
N ASP A 74 -2.73 6.18 -9.76
CA ASP A 74 -4.01 5.78 -10.36
C ASP A 74 -5.21 6.34 -9.58
N ASP A 75 -6.41 5.91 -9.95
CA ASP A 75 -7.64 6.42 -9.33
C ASP A 75 -7.77 6.10 -7.85
N GLN A 76 -7.06 5.10 -7.35
CA GLN A 76 -7.02 4.75 -5.95
C GLN A 76 -5.78 5.28 -5.24
N GLY A 77 -5.04 6.17 -5.86
CA GLY A 77 -3.83 6.73 -5.28
C GLY A 77 -2.62 5.80 -5.28
N ARG A 78 -2.70 4.68 -5.96
CA ARG A 78 -1.63 3.67 -5.99
C ARG A 78 -0.59 4.03 -7.04
N TYR A 79 0.67 3.68 -6.76
CA TYR A 79 1.75 3.87 -7.71
C TYR A 79 2.76 2.74 -7.60
N VAL A 80 3.47 2.49 -8.71
CA VAL A 80 4.64 1.63 -8.76
C VAL A 80 5.69 2.35 -9.62
N ILE A 81 6.89 2.51 -9.08
CA ILE A 81 8.05 3.00 -9.83
C ILE A 81 8.88 1.78 -10.18
N PRO A 82 8.86 1.32 -11.44
CA PRO A 82 9.45 0.03 -11.80
C PRO A 82 10.91 0.15 -12.19
N ASP A 83 11.60 -0.99 -12.14
CA ASP A 83 12.94 -1.18 -12.74
C ASP A 83 13.96 -0.17 -12.25
N LEU A 84 14.05 0.01 -10.94
CA LEU A 84 15.00 0.93 -10.34
C LEU A 84 16.35 0.24 -10.11
N PRO A 85 17.47 0.87 -10.51
CA PRO A 85 18.80 0.39 -10.13
C PRO A 85 18.95 0.37 -8.61
N THR A 86 19.78 -0.54 -8.11
CA THR A 86 20.04 -0.65 -6.68
C THR A 86 20.74 0.60 -6.17
N ALA A 87 20.08 1.33 -5.28
CA ALA A 87 20.56 2.58 -4.70
C ALA A 87 19.64 3.00 -3.56
N ASN A 88 20.06 4.02 -2.81
CA ASN A 88 19.18 4.66 -1.85
C ASN A 88 18.49 5.84 -2.52
N TYR A 89 17.16 5.83 -2.51
CA TYR A 89 16.36 6.84 -3.16
C TYR A 89 15.69 7.75 -2.14
N GLN A 90 15.44 8.98 -2.58
CA GLN A 90 14.52 9.88 -1.92
C GLN A 90 13.26 9.94 -2.75
N VAL A 91 12.12 9.74 -2.10
CA VAL A 91 10.82 9.66 -2.76
C VAL A 91 9.91 10.72 -2.18
N TRP A 92 9.26 11.49 -3.04
CA TRP A 92 8.29 12.49 -2.62
C TRP A 92 7.18 12.62 -3.63
N VAL A 93 6.14 13.36 -3.25
CA VAL A 93 4.92 13.53 -4.03
C VAL A 93 4.77 14.98 -4.42
N ARG A 94 4.36 15.21 -5.66
CA ARG A 94 4.04 16.53 -6.19
C ARG A 94 2.74 16.44 -6.96
N GLY A 95 1.74 17.22 -6.56
CA GLY A 95 0.44 17.24 -7.22
C GLY A 95 0.05 18.63 -7.65
N TYR A 96 -0.96 18.71 -8.51
CA TYR A 96 -1.48 19.99 -8.96
C TYR A 96 -2.08 20.74 -7.76
N GLY A 97 -1.56 21.95 -7.52
CA GLY A 97 -2.04 22.76 -6.40
C GLY A 97 -1.57 22.32 -5.03
N LEU A 98 -0.71 21.29 -4.95
CA LEU A 98 -0.17 20.81 -3.68
C LEU A 98 1.27 21.26 -3.53
N VAL A 99 1.71 21.40 -2.28
CA VAL A 99 3.14 21.55 -1.99
C VAL A 99 3.79 20.19 -2.01
N ASP A 100 5.09 20.15 -2.29
CA ASP A 100 5.83 18.89 -2.27
C ASP A 100 5.76 18.26 -0.89
N SER A 101 5.55 16.95 -0.85
CA SER A 101 5.61 16.22 0.41
C SER A 101 7.05 16.15 0.92
N PRO A 102 7.26 15.84 2.21
CA PRO A 102 8.60 15.56 2.69
C PRO A 102 9.21 14.39 1.92
N LYS A 103 10.51 14.45 1.71
CA LYS A 103 11.24 13.37 1.05
C LYS A 103 11.44 12.22 2.01
N MET A 104 11.13 11.01 1.55
CA MET A 104 11.28 9.79 2.34
C MET A 104 12.34 8.91 1.71
N ARG A 105 13.17 8.30 2.53
CA ARG A 105 14.19 7.37 2.05
C ARG A 105 13.56 6.03 1.72
N ALA A 106 13.97 5.45 0.60
CA ALA A 106 13.51 4.14 0.20
C ALA A 106 14.56 3.42 -0.65
N LYS A 107 14.49 2.10 -0.64
CA LYS A 107 15.27 1.24 -1.52
C LYS A 107 14.31 0.45 -2.40
N PRO A 108 14.75 -0.01 -3.59
CA PRO A 108 13.93 -0.90 -4.39
C PRO A 108 13.48 -2.11 -3.58
N GLY A 109 12.27 -2.54 -3.79
CA GLY A 109 11.65 -3.64 -3.04
C GLY A 109 10.84 -3.20 -1.84
N GLN A 110 10.71 -1.90 -1.59
CA GLN A 110 9.97 -1.37 -0.43
C GLN A 110 8.64 -0.75 -0.84
N ILE A 111 7.68 -0.82 0.07
CA ILE A 111 6.42 -0.09 -0.01
C ILE A 111 6.58 1.19 0.79
N VAL A 112 6.27 2.32 0.16
CA VAL A 112 6.35 3.64 0.79
C VAL A 112 5.05 4.39 0.54
N ASP A 113 4.30 4.64 1.58
CA ASP A 113 3.05 5.38 1.51
C ASP A 113 3.32 6.85 1.85
N HIS A 114 2.60 7.74 1.17
CA HIS A 114 2.76 9.18 1.34
C HIS A 114 1.44 9.84 1.71
N THR A 115 1.55 10.95 2.42
CA THR A 115 0.45 11.87 2.66
C THR A 115 0.72 13.16 1.91
N ALA A 116 -0.19 13.51 1.05
CA ALA A 116 -0.08 14.73 0.26
C ALA A 116 -0.71 15.94 0.95
#